data_055ab31235c4c41879bc0f9d7d82719b
#
_entry.id   055ab31235c4c41879bc0f9d7d82719b
#
_cell.length_a   1.000
_cell.length_b   1.000
_cell.length_c   1.000
_cell.angle_alpha   90.00
_cell.angle_beta   90.00
_cell.angle_gamma   90.00
#
_symmetry.space_group_name_H-M   'P 1'
#
loop_
_entity.id
_entity.type
_entity.pdbx_description
1 polymer ?
#
loop_
_entity_poly.entity_id
_entity_poly.type
_entity_poly.pdbx_seq_one_letter_code
_entity_poly.pdbx_strand_id
1 'polypeptide(L)'
;MKSNEKPLSVEDKIVVKIIENTTRCMNGRYEVGMLWKEKEPEFPNNVAMANHCLQGLRRRLTKPGNEEMAVKYRKVMDSYLSSGFARKLSEEELNKESKTHLYLPHRPVTSPTKSGKVRTVFDAAAECEGTSLNKNLLTGPDVANNLVCVLLCFRQRKIAFAADIEKMFHKIRMRQEDQDFLSFLWWTNRYDNPPDTYDMQVHIFGAASSPCIANSTLRRAADNNAEEYSSSVITAVKKNFYVDDALPSENDEQSTISLAHDMVEPLPQGRFNLTKFMSNSKRLLSAVPNDKRSKPDLNLDMDELLIEHALGIRWSVEDDTLGFEIRSRNVSKCGILSTVCSLFDSLSFATPVALSARCLVQDLWKANIGWDEPLSEEFLSKWRAWNTELPLLSELFIPRSYFLSDGDP
;
A
#
# COMPACT_ATOMS: atom_id res chain seq x y z
N MET A 1 -17.80 24.15 -3.30
CA MET A 1 -16.71 24.45 -2.35
C MET A 1 -15.44 24.62 -3.15
N LYS A 2 -14.77 25.77 -3.09
CA LYS A 2 -13.43 25.94 -3.68
C LYS A 2 -12.47 25.05 -2.90
N SER A 3 -11.77 24.12 -3.55
CA SER A 3 -10.74 23.31 -2.93
C SER A 3 -9.68 24.27 -2.35
N ASN A 4 -9.44 24.21 -1.06
CA ASN A 4 -8.29 24.83 -0.41
C ASN A 4 -7.03 24.00 -0.75
N GLU A 5 -6.71 23.87 -2.02
CA GLU A 5 -5.46 23.26 -2.44
C GLU A 5 -4.32 24.19 -1.99
N LYS A 6 -3.48 23.69 -1.11
CA LYS A 6 -2.26 24.41 -0.74
C LYS A 6 -1.45 24.66 -2.01
N PRO A 7 -0.90 25.85 -2.19
CA PRO A 7 -0.06 26.12 -3.35
C PRO A 7 1.13 25.16 -3.34
N LEU A 8 1.41 24.55 -4.50
CA LEU A 8 2.54 23.66 -4.67
C LEU A 8 3.85 24.38 -4.32
N SER A 9 4.70 23.69 -3.58
CA SER A 9 6.08 24.12 -3.31
C SER A 9 6.89 24.24 -4.61
N VAL A 10 8.07 24.83 -4.54
CA VAL A 10 8.97 24.90 -5.71
C VAL A 10 9.37 23.48 -6.14
N GLU A 11 9.70 22.60 -5.18
CA GLU A 11 10.03 21.21 -5.45
C GLU A 11 8.86 20.45 -6.08
N ASP A 12 7.64 20.64 -5.58
CA ASP A 12 6.44 19.99 -6.14
C ASP A 12 6.21 20.38 -7.60
N LYS A 13 6.43 21.66 -7.95
CA LYS A 13 6.33 22.12 -9.34
C LYS A 13 7.40 21.49 -10.24
N ILE A 14 8.60 21.27 -9.71
CA ILE A 14 9.66 20.55 -10.44
C ILE A 14 9.23 19.10 -10.68
N VAL A 15 8.71 18.43 -9.64
CA VAL A 15 8.23 17.05 -9.75
C VAL A 15 7.13 16.92 -10.79
N VAL A 16 6.12 17.80 -10.75
CA VAL A 16 5.04 17.78 -11.76
C VAL A 16 5.61 17.87 -13.17
N LYS A 17 6.55 18.79 -13.43
CA LYS A 17 7.22 18.91 -14.72
C LYS A 17 8.02 17.67 -15.12
N ILE A 18 8.73 17.02 -14.16
CA ILE A 18 9.45 15.78 -14.44
C ILE A 18 8.46 14.69 -14.86
N ILE A 19 7.38 14.50 -14.09
CA ILE A 19 6.35 13.50 -14.43
C ILE A 19 5.72 13.79 -15.80
N GLU A 20 5.35 15.04 -16.08
CA GLU A 20 4.78 15.42 -17.37
C GLU A 20 5.73 15.10 -18.54
N ASN A 21 7.01 15.43 -18.40
CA ASN A 21 8.00 15.28 -19.45
C ASN A 21 8.49 13.84 -19.63
N THR A 22 8.49 13.04 -18.56
CA THR A 22 9.02 11.67 -18.60
C THR A 22 7.96 10.61 -18.79
N THR A 23 6.68 10.90 -18.51
CA THR A 23 5.60 9.92 -18.65
C THR A 23 5.31 9.64 -20.13
N ARG A 24 5.42 8.36 -20.51
CA ARG A 24 5.08 7.86 -21.84
C ARG A 24 4.16 6.65 -21.70
N CYS A 25 3.28 6.44 -22.69
CA CYS A 25 2.51 5.20 -22.80
C CYS A 25 3.11 4.36 -23.92
N MET A 26 3.61 3.18 -23.57
CA MET A 26 4.26 2.26 -24.51
C MET A 26 3.65 0.86 -24.36
N ASN A 27 3.07 0.34 -25.45
CA ASN A 27 2.45 -1.00 -25.48
C ASN A 27 1.41 -1.20 -24.36
N GLY A 28 0.58 -0.20 -24.09
CA GLY A 28 -0.45 -0.24 -23.05
C GLY A 28 0.09 -0.23 -21.62
N ARG A 29 1.32 0.27 -21.39
CA ARG A 29 1.88 0.51 -20.05
C ARG A 29 2.44 1.91 -19.98
N TYR A 30 2.26 2.54 -18.84
CA TYR A 30 2.95 3.79 -18.54
C TYR A 30 4.40 3.51 -18.14
N GLU A 31 5.29 4.33 -18.68
CA GLU A 31 6.68 4.43 -18.29
C GLU A 31 6.92 5.83 -17.73
N VAL A 32 7.56 5.91 -16.56
CA VAL A 32 7.84 7.18 -15.87
C VAL A 32 9.28 7.15 -15.36
N GLY A 33 9.99 8.28 -15.46
CA GLY A 33 11.33 8.42 -14.91
C GLY A 33 11.35 8.55 -13.39
N MET A 34 12.53 8.33 -12.81
CA MET A 34 12.76 8.63 -11.39
C MET A 34 12.71 10.14 -11.14
N LEU A 35 12.25 10.53 -9.96
CA LEU A 35 12.16 11.93 -9.55
C LEU A 35 13.48 12.38 -8.91
N TRP A 36 14.52 12.49 -9.72
CA TRP A 36 15.85 12.86 -9.25
C TRP A 36 15.90 14.31 -8.74
N LYS A 37 16.64 14.54 -7.66
CA LYS A 37 16.99 15.89 -7.17
C LYS A 37 17.97 16.57 -8.14
N GLU A 38 18.92 15.79 -8.64
CA GLU A 38 19.94 16.21 -9.61
C GLU A 38 19.81 15.39 -10.90
N LYS A 39 20.20 15.96 -12.03
CA LYS A 39 20.07 15.31 -13.32
C LYS A 39 20.89 14.02 -13.46
N GLU A 40 22.05 13.99 -12.84
CA GLU A 40 23.01 12.89 -12.91
C GLU A 40 23.46 12.56 -11.48
N PRO A 41 22.67 11.74 -10.75
CA PRO A 41 23.01 11.40 -9.38
C PRO A 41 24.25 10.48 -9.37
N GLU A 42 25.23 10.83 -8.56
CA GLU A 42 26.41 10.01 -8.34
C GLU A 42 26.23 9.13 -7.10
N PHE A 43 26.58 7.85 -7.24
CA PHE A 43 26.52 6.89 -6.14
C PHE A 43 27.86 6.17 -5.99
N PRO A 44 28.30 5.92 -4.76
CA PRO A 44 29.45 5.05 -4.51
C PRO A 44 29.12 3.61 -4.92
N ASN A 45 30.13 2.84 -5.27
CA ASN A 45 29.96 1.42 -5.52
C ASN A 45 29.59 0.69 -4.22
N ASN A 46 28.34 0.31 -4.09
CA ASN A 46 27.80 -0.30 -2.87
C ASN A 46 27.62 -1.83 -2.96
N VAL A 47 28.19 -2.48 -3.97
CA VAL A 47 28.04 -3.94 -4.17
C VAL A 47 28.50 -4.75 -2.96
N ALA A 48 29.59 -4.33 -2.29
CA ALA A 48 30.10 -5.00 -1.10
C ALA A 48 29.08 -4.94 0.06
N MET A 49 28.47 -3.79 0.30
CA MET A 49 27.42 -3.59 1.30
C MET A 49 26.19 -4.42 0.97
N ALA A 50 25.71 -4.38 -0.27
CA ALA A 50 24.55 -5.15 -0.72
C ALA A 50 24.80 -6.67 -0.57
N ASN A 51 25.99 -7.15 -0.92
CA ASN A 51 26.35 -8.55 -0.74
C ASN A 51 26.42 -8.94 0.74
N HIS A 52 26.94 -8.08 1.62
CA HIS A 52 26.94 -8.33 3.05
C HIS A 52 25.50 -8.52 3.59
N CYS A 53 24.58 -7.64 3.20
CA CYS A 53 23.17 -7.73 3.54
C CYS A 53 22.55 -9.04 3.01
N LEU A 54 22.87 -9.41 1.76
CA LEU A 54 22.40 -10.62 1.14
C LEU A 54 22.89 -11.88 1.87
N GLN A 55 24.15 -11.93 2.32
CA GLN A 55 24.67 -13.05 3.11
C GLN A 55 23.98 -13.13 4.49
N GLY A 56 23.63 -12.00 5.10
CA GLY A 56 22.78 -11.94 6.28
C GLY A 56 21.39 -12.55 6.04
N LEU A 57 20.78 -12.19 4.92
CA LEU A 57 19.51 -12.76 4.47
C LEU A 57 19.62 -14.27 4.22
N ARG A 58 20.67 -14.76 3.55
CA ARG A 58 20.96 -16.18 3.34
C ARG A 58 20.94 -16.93 4.67
N ARG A 59 21.76 -16.48 5.65
CA ARG A 59 21.83 -17.10 6.99
C ARG A 59 20.46 -17.18 7.66
N ARG A 60 19.61 -16.16 7.50
CA ARG A 60 18.25 -16.15 8.01
C ARG A 60 17.34 -17.17 7.29
N LEU A 61 17.39 -17.22 5.95
CA LEU A 61 16.56 -18.11 5.14
C LEU A 61 16.95 -19.58 5.29
N THR A 62 18.24 -19.89 5.54
CA THR A 62 18.74 -21.25 5.72
C THR A 62 18.70 -21.72 7.18
N LYS A 63 18.26 -20.88 8.13
CA LYS A 63 18.13 -21.26 9.53
C LYS A 63 16.99 -22.27 9.70
N PRO A 64 17.19 -23.37 10.49
CA PRO A 64 16.14 -24.30 10.82
C PRO A 64 14.90 -23.60 11.37
N GLY A 65 13.71 -23.97 10.85
CA GLY A 65 12.43 -23.35 11.19
C GLY A 65 12.00 -22.21 10.28
N ASN A 66 12.82 -21.81 9.30
CA ASN A 66 12.50 -20.75 8.33
C ASN A 66 12.25 -21.28 6.91
N GLU A 67 12.15 -22.61 6.74
CA GLU A 67 12.04 -23.26 5.43
C GLU A 67 10.82 -22.78 4.65
N GLU A 68 9.68 -22.67 5.31
CA GLU A 68 8.43 -22.20 4.71
C GLU A 68 8.58 -20.75 4.20
N MET A 69 9.18 -19.89 5.01
CA MET A 69 9.45 -18.50 4.64
C MET A 69 10.43 -18.43 3.46
N ALA A 70 11.48 -19.27 3.45
CA ALA A 70 12.45 -19.32 2.36
C ALA A 70 11.80 -19.74 1.03
N VAL A 71 10.93 -20.77 1.05
CA VAL A 71 10.17 -21.20 -0.13
C VAL A 71 9.23 -20.12 -0.64
N LYS A 72 8.47 -19.49 0.26
CA LYS A 72 7.55 -18.40 -0.11
C LYS A 72 8.30 -17.19 -0.67
N TYR A 73 9.42 -16.83 -0.07
CA TYR A 73 10.22 -15.71 -0.53
C TYR A 73 10.82 -15.97 -1.91
N ARG A 74 11.35 -17.17 -2.15
CA ARG A 74 11.83 -17.57 -3.48
C ARG A 74 10.72 -17.46 -4.52
N LYS A 75 9.52 -17.97 -4.23
CA LYS A 75 8.37 -17.84 -5.14
C LYS A 75 8.06 -16.38 -5.50
N VAL A 76 8.20 -15.44 -4.54
CA VAL A 76 7.99 -14.02 -4.81
C VAL A 76 9.08 -13.49 -5.76
N MET A 77 10.35 -13.82 -5.52
CA MET A 77 11.46 -13.39 -6.40
C MET A 77 11.33 -14.00 -7.80
N ASP A 78 11.00 -15.28 -7.91
CA ASP A 78 10.75 -15.94 -9.20
C ASP A 78 9.57 -15.30 -9.94
N SER A 79 8.54 -14.85 -9.20
CA SER A 79 7.41 -14.13 -9.80
C SER A 79 7.79 -12.77 -10.39
N TYR A 80 8.82 -12.11 -9.86
CA TYR A 80 9.31 -10.85 -10.44
C TYR A 80 9.96 -11.09 -11.80
N LEU A 81 10.71 -12.18 -11.92
CA LEU A 81 11.35 -12.57 -13.18
C LEU A 81 10.31 -13.02 -14.22
N SER A 82 9.42 -13.94 -13.84
CA SER A 82 8.39 -14.46 -14.75
C SER A 82 7.37 -13.41 -15.19
N SER A 83 7.12 -12.38 -14.36
CA SER A 83 6.23 -11.24 -14.71
C SER A 83 6.94 -10.14 -15.49
N GLY A 84 8.25 -10.23 -15.71
CA GLY A 84 9.06 -9.20 -16.36
C GLY A 84 9.17 -7.91 -15.52
N PHE A 85 9.06 -8.02 -14.20
CA PHE A 85 9.29 -6.89 -13.29
C PHE A 85 10.77 -6.71 -12.96
N ALA A 86 11.55 -7.77 -13.12
CA ALA A 86 13.00 -7.74 -13.02
C ALA A 86 13.62 -8.56 -14.15
N ARG A 87 14.84 -8.23 -14.54
CA ARG A 87 15.64 -9.01 -15.50
C ARG A 87 17.03 -9.26 -14.94
N LYS A 88 17.61 -10.40 -15.32
CA LYS A 88 19.01 -10.72 -15.03
C LYS A 88 19.91 -9.92 -15.99
N LEU A 89 20.99 -9.37 -15.47
CA LEU A 89 22.03 -8.73 -16.28
C LEU A 89 23.00 -9.75 -16.83
N SER A 90 23.49 -9.49 -18.04
CA SER A 90 24.59 -10.24 -18.63
C SER A 90 25.96 -9.76 -18.10
N GLU A 91 26.98 -10.58 -18.22
CA GLU A 91 28.34 -10.18 -17.87
C GLU A 91 28.83 -8.99 -18.71
N GLU A 92 28.41 -8.89 -19.96
CA GLU A 92 28.74 -7.78 -20.85
C GLU A 92 28.12 -6.45 -20.34
N GLU A 93 26.91 -6.49 -19.81
CA GLU A 93 26.25 -5.30 -19.24
C GLU A 93 26.92 -4.85 -17.94
N LEU A 94 27.33 -5.79 -17.09
CA LEU A 94 28.03 -5.50 -15.83
C LEU A 94 29.43 -4.94 -16.03
N ASN A 95 30.10 -5.30 -17.12
CA ASN A 95 31.47 -4.88 -17.41
C ASN A 95 31.56 -3.55 -18.21
N LYS A 96 30.43 -2.91 -18.48
CA LYS A 96 30.42 -1.59 -19.13
C LYS A 96 30.94 -0.53 -18.14
N GLU A 97 32.13 -0.01 -18.36
CA GLU A 97 32.80 1.00 -17.50
C GLU A 97 32.00 2.30 -17.30
N SER A 98 31.01 2.58 -18.15
CA SER A 98 30.22 3.82 -18.13
C SER A 98 28.99 3.76 -17.21
N LYS A 99 28.71 2.63 -16.54
CA LYS A 99 27.49 2.46 -15.77
C LYS A 99 27.78 2.17 -14.30
N THR A 100 27.27 3.02 -13.43
CA THR A 100 27.28 2.79 -11.98
C THR A 100 25.95 2.14 -11.58
N HIS A 101 26.02 0.89 -11.12
CA HIS A 101 24.86 0.21 -10.56
C HIS A 101 24.72 0.55 -9.07
N LEU A 102 23.50 0.90 -8.66
CA LEU A 102 23.15 1.03 -7.25
C LEU A 102 22.39 -0.23 -6.81
N TYR A 103 23.00 -0.99 -5.90
CA TYR A 103 22.44 -2.26 -5.42
C TYR A 103 21.57 -2.03 -4.19
N LEU A 104 20.30 -2.39 -4.28
CA LEU A 104 19.34 -2.27 -3.19
C LEU A 104 19.29 -3.57 -2.38
N PRO A 105 19.60 -3.53 -1.07
CA PRO A 105 19.34 -4.63 -0.18
C PRO A 105 17.82 -4.93 -0.16
N HIS A 106 17.46 -6.20 0.03
CA HIS A 106 16.05 -6.58 0.10
C HIS A 106 15.81 -7.65 1.17
N ARG A 107 14.57 -7.73 1.64
CA ARG A 107 14.19 -8.68 2.69
C ARG A 107 12.74 -9.11 2.57
N PRO A 108 12.40 -10.34 3.05
CA PRO A 108 11.01 -10.75 3.23
C PRO A 108 10.37 -10.00 4.40
N VAL A 109 9.13 -9.57 4.19
CA VAL A 109 8.26 -9.04 5.23
C VAL A 109 6.97 -9.86 5.22
N THR A 110 6.57 -10.34 6.39
CA THR A 110 5.32 -11.06 6.63
C THR A 110 4.30 -10.15 7.29
N SER A 111 3.04 -10.26 6.90
CA SER A 111 1.96 -9.54 7.57
C SER A 111 1.49 -10.37 8.78
N PRO A 112 1.40 -9.78 9.98
CA PRO A 112 0.84 -10.48 11.16
C PRO A 112 -0.64 -10.85 10.97
N THR A 113 -1.37 -10.06 10.17
CA THR A 113 -2.82 -10.20 9.96
C THR A 113 -3.18 -11.11 8.79
N LYS A 114 -2.27 -11.28 7.81
CA LYS A 114 -2.46 -12.17 6.65
C LYS A 114 -1.45 -13.30 6.74
N SER A 115 -1.77 -14.31 7.56
CA SER A 115 -0.91 -15.48 7.76
C SER A 115 -0.44 -16.05 6.41
N GLY A 116 0.87 -16.20 6.31
CA GLY A 116 1.51 -16.86 5.17
C GLY A 116 1.83 -15.99 3.94
N LYS A 117 1.43 -14.72 3.87
CA LYS A 117 1.80 -13.86 2.75
C LYS A 117 3.15 -13.21 2.99
N VAL A 118 4.11 -13.46 2.11
CA VAL A 118 5.44 -12.84 2.11
C VAL A 118 5.49 -11.77 1.03
N ARG A 119 6.05 -10.60 1.36
CA ARG A 119 6.35 -9.52 0.42
C ARG A 119 7.84 -9.25 0.40
N THR A 120 8.39 -8.87 -0.75
CA THR A 120 9.74 -8.33 -0.84
C THR A 120 9.70 -6.83 -0.59
N VAL A 121 10.56 -6.36 0.28
CA VAL A 121 10.81 -4.92 0.48
C VAL A 121 12.26 -4.65 0.10
N PHE A 122 12.44 -3.75 -0.87
CA PHE A 122 13.74 -3.19 -1.23
C PHE A 122 14.03 -2.01 -0.32
N ASP A 123 15.25 -1.96 0.19
CA ASP A 123 15.67 -0.90 1.12
C ASP A 123 16.33 0.25 0.34
N ALA A 124 15.47 1.13 -0.18
CA ALA A 124 15.92 2.34 -0.88
C ALA A 124 16.51 3.41 0.06
N ALA A 125 16.41 3.22 1.37
CA ALA A 125 17.00 4.09 2.38
C ALA A 125 18.37 3.57 2.88
N ALA A 126 18.80 2.37 2.45
CA ALA A 126 20.10 1.82 2.82
C ALA A 126 21.24 2.76 2.38
N GLU A 127 22.01 3.22 3.36
CA GLU A 127 23.08 4.18 3.13
C GLU A 127 24.43 3.49 2.86
N CYS A 128 25.15 4.02 1.87
CA CYS A 128 26.55 3.72 1.62
C CYS A 128 27.30 5.04 1.47
N GLU A 129 28.40 5.23 2.19
CA GLU A 129 29.19 6.47 2.19
C GLU A 129 28.37 7.76 2.37
N GLY A 130 27.33 7.68 3.23
CA GLY A 130 26.49 8.83 3.60
C GLY A 130 25.36 9.17 2.62
N THR A 131 25.19 8.42 1.51
CA THR A 131 24.11 8.60 0.55
C THR A 131 23.25 7.34 0.39
N SER A 132 22.04 7.50 -0.13
CA SER A 132 21.10 6.40 -0.45
C SER A 132 20.22 6.81 -1.62
N LEU A 133 19.49 5.84 -2.22
CA LEU A 133 18.53 6.15 -3.28
C LEU A 133 17.55 7.23 -2.82
N ASN A 134 16.90 7.03 -1.68
CA ASN A 134 15.88 7.96 -1.18
C ASN A 134 16.42 9.37 -0.85
N LYS A 135 17.68 9.51 -0.48
CA LYS A 135 18.32 10.83 -0.27
C LYS A 135 18.43 11.63 -1.57
N ASN A 136 18.51 10.96 -2.71
CA ASN A 136 18.67 11.56 -4.05
C ASN A 136 17.35 11.71 -4.80
N LEU A 137 16.22 11.27 -4.23
CA LEU A 137 14.91 11.38 -4.83
C LEU A 137 14.08 12.51 -4.22
N LEU A 138 13.34 13.22 -5.07
CA LEU A 138 12.23 14.07 -4.68
C LEU A 138 11.04 13.18 -4.32
N THR A 139 10.35 13.49 -3.23
CA THR A 139 9.15 12.76 -2.81
C THR A 139 7.96 13.09 -3.70
N GLY A 140 7.89 14.34 -4.13
CA GLY A 140 6.79 14.92 -4.86
C GLY A 140 5.60 15.33 -3.97
N PRO A 141 4.62 16.03 -4.56
CA PRO A 141 3.42 16.41 -3.85
C PRO A 141 2.62 15.19 -3.40
N ASP A 142 1.93 15.32 -2.27
CA ASP A 142 0.92 14.34 -1.88
C ASP A 142 -0.30 14.49 -2.80
N VAL A 143 -0.32 13.68 -3.84
CA VAL A 143 -1.42 13.62 -4.82
C VAL A 143 -2.45 12.54 -4.47
N ALA A 144 -2.28 11.83 -3.36
CA ALA A 144 -3.31 10.93 -2.86
C ALA A 144 -4.55 11.72 -2.43
N ASN A 145 -5.71 11.12 -2.58
CA ASN A 145 -6.92 11.72 -2.03
C ASN A 145 -6.85 11.74 -0.50
N ASN A 146 -7.47 12.74 0.11
CA ASN A 146 -7.59 12.77 1.56
C ASN A 146 -8.40 11.54 2.03
N LEU A 147 -7.83 10.74 2.94
CA LEU A 147 -8.44 9.51 3.45
C LEU A 147 -9.85 9.74 3.98
N VAL A 148 -10.05 10.82 4.76
CA VAL A 148 -11.37 11.14 5.32
C VAL A 148 -12.37 11.43 4.21
N CYS A 149 -11.97 12.16 3.17
CA CYS A 149 -12.84 12.45 2.01
C CYS A 149 -13.22 11.16 1.27
N VAL A 150 -12.27 10.25 1.04
CA VAL A 150 -12.56 8.94 0.41
C VAL A 150 -13.54 8.14 1.25
N LEU A 151 -13.34 8.08 2.57
CA LEU A 151 -14.24 7.37 3.48
C LEU A 151 -15.63 8.03 3.57
N LEU A 152 -15.72 9.36 3.49
CA LEU A 152 -17.01 10.05 3.42
C LEU A 152 -17.74 9.74 2.11
N CYS A 153 -17.04 9.71 0.97
CA CYS A 153 -17.61 9.26 -0.30
C CYS A 153 -18.09 7.81 -0.24
N PHE A 154 -17.29 6.91 0.37
CA PHE A 154 -17.66 5.51 0.57
C PHE A 154 -18.93 5.33 1.39
N ARG A 155 -19.18 6.25 2.32
CA ARG A 155 -20.38 6.26 3.18
C ARG A 155 -21.57 6.99 2.57
N GLN A 156 -21.39 7.65 1.44
CA GLN A 156 -22.40 8.55 0.91
C GLN A 156 -23.64 7.83 0.37
N ARG A 157 -23.48 6.66 -0.23
CA ARG A 157 -24.54 5.99 -1.00
C ARG A 157 -24.77 4.56 -0.52
N LYS A 158 -25.94 4.00 -0.89
CA LYS A 158 -26.46 2.73 -0.36
C LYS A 158 -25.62 1.53 -0.75
N ILE A 159 -25.26 1.40 -2.02
CA ILE A 159 -24.48 0.25 -2.51
C ILE A 159 -23.04 0.65 -2.66
N ALA A 160 -22.13 -0.12 -2.07
CA ALA A 160 -20.71 0.17 -2.11
C ALA A 160 -19.88 -1.08 -2.41
N PHE A 161 -18.71 -0.85 -2.95
CA PHE A 161 -17.70 -1.90 -3.02
C PHE A 161 -16.32 -1.35 -2.66
N ALA A 162 -15.43 -2.25 -2.27
CA ALA A 162 -14.01 -1.98 -2.16
C ALA A 162 -13.23 -2.93 -3.06
N ALA A 163 -12.13 -2.46 -3.61
CA ALA A 163 -11.22 -3.24 -4.44
C ALA A 163 -9.80 -2.68 -4.34
N ASP A 164 -8.80 -3.47 -4.73
CA ASP A 164 -7.36 -3.15 -4.60
C ASP A 164 -6.69 -3.22 -5.98
N ILE A 165 -5.86 -2.25 -6.34
CA ILE A 165 -5.04 -2.33 -7.56
C ILE A 165 -3.89 -3.29 -7.30
N GLU A 166 -3.91 -4.41 -8.00
CA GLU A 166 -2.89 -5.45 -7.85
C GLU A 166 -1.50 -4.92 -8.23
N LYS A 167 -0.57 -4.92 -7.26
CA LYS A 167 0.84 -4.54 -7.46
C LYS A 167 0.99 -3.16 -8.14
N MET A 168 0.24 -2.14 -7.69
CA MET A 168 0.11 -0.82 -8.32
C MET A 168 1.45 -0.25 -8.81
N PHE A 169 2.49 -0.23 -7.97
CA PHE A 169 3.80 0.31 -8.34
C PHE A 169 4.46 -0.47 -9.49
N HIS A 170 4.33 -1.79 -9.51
CA HIS A 170 4.89 -2.65 -10.55
C HIS A 170 4.12 -2.58 -11.89
N LYS A 171 2.98 -1.88 -11.95
CA LYS A 171 2.29 -1.61 -13.22
C LYS A 171 2.99 -0.54 -14.04
N ILE A 172 3.80 0.28 -13.41
CA ILE A 172 4.49 1.42 -14.02
C ILE A 172 5.93 1.03 -14.33
N ARG A 173 6.30 1.14 -15.60
CA ARG A 173 7.67 0.84 -16.05
C ARG A 173 8.64 1.93 -15.62
N MET A 174 9.85 1.50 -15.33
CA MET A 174 10.99 2.36 -15.15
C MET A 174 11.62 2.69 -16.50
N ARG A 175 12.05 3.93 -16.71
CA ARG A 175 12.84 4.28 -17.89
C ARG A 175 14.16 3.51 -17.89
N GLN A 176 14.61 3.12 -19.07
CA GLN A 176 15.83 2.31 -19.22
C GLN A 176 17.06 2.96 -18.58
N GLU A 177 17.15 4.28 -18.65
CA GLU A 177 18.25 5.07 -18.08
C GLU A 177 18.27 5.07 -16.55
N ASP A 178 17.13 4.76 -15.90
CA ASP A 178 17.00 4.74 -14.44
C ASP A 178 17.12 3.32 -13.84
N GLN A 179 17.09 2.26 -14.66
CA GLN A 179 17.04 0.87 -14.19
C GLN A 179 18.29 0.46 -13.42
N ASP A 180 19.46 0.97 -13.81
CA ASP A 180 20.74 0.66 -13.17
C ASP A 180 20.79 1.12 -11.69
N PHE A 181 19.91 2.05 -11.29
CA PHE A 181 19.79 2.51 -9.90
C PHE A 181 18.83 1.65 -9.05
N LEU A 182 18.22 0.63 -9.63
CA LEU A 182 17.36 -0.34 -8.96
C LEU A 182 17.89 -1.77 -9.11
N SER A 183 19.22 -1.92 -9.11
CA SER A 183 19.86 -3.23 -9.16
C SER A 183 19.72 -3.95 -7.82
N PHE A 184 19.77 -5.27 -7.84
CA PHE A 184 19.80 -6.10 -6.64
C PHE A 184 20.51 -7.42 -6.92
N LEU A 185 20.98 -8.05 -5.85
CA LEU A 185 21.67 -9.34 -5.91
C LEU A 185 20.71 -10.45 -5.50
N TRP A 186 20.63 -11.54 -6.28
CA TRP A 186 19.84 -12.72 -5.95
C TRP A 186 20.42 -13.98 -6.56
N TRP A 187 20.07 -15.14 -6.02
CA TRP A 187 20.51 -16.45 -6.53
C TRP A 187 19.50 -17.04 -7.53
N THR A 188 19.93 -17.29 -8.76
CA THR A 188 19.08 -17.96 -9.75
C THR A 188 18.66 -19.36 -9.28
N ASN A 189 19.60 -20.15 -8.76
CA ASN A 189 19.36 -21.55 -8.41
C ASN A 189 19.51 -21.81 -6.91
N ARG A 190 20.73 -21.93 -6.44
CA ARG A 190 21.07 -22.33 -5.05
C ARG A 190 21.76 -21.20 -4.33
N TYR A 191 21.54 -21.11 -3.04
CA TYR A 191 22.19 -20.10 -2.16
C TYR A 191 23.71 -20.29 -2.03
N ASP A 192 24.28 -21.44 -2.50
CA ASP A 192 25.70 -21.74 -2.45
C ASP A 192 26.50 -21.19 -3.61
N ASN A 193 25.82 -20.83 -4.71
CA ASN A 193 26.45 -20.18 -5.86
C ASN A 193 26.70 -18.69 -5.59
N PRO A 194 27.61 -18.06 -6.32
CA PRO A 194 27.65 -16.60 -6.38
C PRO A 194 26.31 -16.02 -6.76
N PRO A 195 25.86 -14.90 -6.17
CA PRO A 195 24.62 -14.26 -6.58
C PRO A 195 24.77 -13.62 -7.96
N ASP A 196 23.68 -13.62 -8.69
CA ASP A 196 23.55 -12.90 -9.95
C ASP A 196 23.04 -11.47 -9.69
N THR A 197 23.29 -10.57 -10.62
CA THR A 197 22.75 -9.21 -10.61
C THR A 197 21.50 -9.12 -11.46
N TYR A 198 20.52 -8.42 -10.92
CA TYR A 198 19.22 -8.15 -11.55
C TYR A 198 18.89 -6.68 -11.48
N ASP A 199 18.17 -6.16 -12.47
CA ASP A 199 17.59 -4.81 -12.47
C ASP A 199 16.07 -4.90 -12.39
N MET A 200 15.48 -4.06 -11.53
CA MET A 200 14.03 -3.84 -11.57
C MET A 200 13.67 -3.04 -12.82
N GLN A 201 12.65 -3.52 -13.54
CA GLN A 201 12.14 -2.91 -14.76
C GLN A 201 10.92 -2.01 -14.49
N VAL A 202 10.52 -1.91 -13.23
CA VAL A 202 9.30 -1.24 -12.76
C VAL A 202 9.59 -0.48 -11.47
N HIS A 203 8.72 0.47 -11.14
CA HIS A 203 8.81 1.17 -9.86
C HIS A 203 8.62 0.21 -8.69
N ILE A 204 9.32 0.47 -7.60
CA ILE A 204 9.35 -0.42 -6.43
C ILE A 204 8.63 0.21 -5.23
N PHE A 205 8.13 -0.65 -4.36
CA PHE A 205 7.72 -0.25 -3.03
C PHE A 205 8.97 0.04 -2.17
N GLY A 206 9.05 1.24 -1.59
CA GLY A 206 10.19 1.67 -0.75
C GLY A 206 10.94 2.87 -1.32
N ALA A 207 10.87 3.15 -2.62
CA ALA A 207 11.39 4.40 -3.17
C ALA A 207 10.46 5.57 -2.81
N ALA A 208 11.05 6.68 -2.33
CA ALA A 208 10.31 7.85 -1.82
C ALA A 208 9.39 8.49 -2.87
N SER A 209 9.74 8.41 -4.15
CA SER A 209 8.98 8.96 -5.27
C SER A 209 7.81 8.07 -5.73
N SER A 210 7.83 6.77 -5.43
CA SER A 210 6.86 5.80 -5.98
C SER A 210 5.40 6.14 -5.70
N PRO A 211 4.99 6.60 -4.50
CA PRO A 211 3.59 6.95 -4.25
C PRO A 211 3.09 8.09 -5.12
N CYS A 212 3.89 9.16 -5.28
CA CYS A 212 3.54 10.29 -6.15
C CYS A 212 3.42 9.86 -7.61
N ILE A 213 4.40 9.09 -8.12
CA ILE A 213 4.40 8.56 -9.49
C ILE A 213 3.17 7.69 -9.73
N ALA A 214 2.86 6.77 -8.81
CA ALA A 214 1.75 5.83 -8.99
C ALA A 214 0.39 6.53 -9.04
N ASN A 215 0.12 7.44 -8.10
CA ASN A 215 -1.13 8.19 -8.07
C ASN A 215 -1.26 9.15 -9.26
N SER A 216 -0.18 9.83 -9.64
CA SER A 216 -0.17 10.71 -10.83
C SER A 216 -0.44 9.93 -12.11
N THR A 217 0.16 8.72 -12.23
CA THR A 217 -0.03 7.86 -13.40
C THR A 217 -1.46 7.32 -13.48
N LEU A 218 -2.05 6.91 -12.35
CA LEU A 218 -3.44 6.45 -12.29
C LEU A 218 -4.41 7.56 -12.74
N ARG A 219 -4.22 8.80 -12.24
CA ARG A 219 -5.03 9.96 -12.64
C ARG A 219 -4.86 10.27 -14.12
N ARG A 220 -3.63 10.25 -14.62
CA ARG A 220 -3.33 10.47 -16.03
C ARG A 220 -3.94 9.40 -16.92
N ALA A 221 -3.98 8.14 -16.48
CA ALA A 221 -4.65 7.07 -17.21
C ALA A 221 -6.16 7.35 -17.36
N ALA A 222 -6.81 7.86 -16.32
CA ALA A 222 -8.21 8.26 -16.38
C ALA A 222 -8.42 9.46 -17.32
N ASP A 223 -7.54 10.47 -17.27
CA ASP A 223 -7.66 11.66 -18.13
C ASP A 223 -7.41 11.35 -19.61
N ASN A 224 -6.42 10.53 -19.92
CA ASN A 224 -6.08 10.15 -21.30
C ASN A 224 -7.16 9.30 -21.97
N ASN A 225 -8.00 8.62 -21.20
CA ASN A 225 -9.08 7.76 -21.70
C ASN A 225 -10.47 8.32 -21.38
N ALA A 226 -10.58 9.63 -21.17
CA ALA A 226 -11.83 10.28 -20.80
C ALA A 226 -12.93 10.15 -21.87
N GLU A 227 -12.57 9.87 -23.11
CA GLU A 227 -13.52 9.62 -24.21
C GLU A 227 -14.04 8.17 -24.22
N GLU A 228 -13.26 7.23 -23.67
CA GLU A 228 -13.60 5.80 -23.65
C GLU A 228 -14.35 5.41 -22.37
N TYR A 229 -14.15 6.15 -21.26
CA TYR A 229 -14.77 5.85 -19.98
C TYR A 229 -16.00 6.69 -19.70
N SER A 230 -16.94 6.09 -18.97
CA SER A 230 -18.05 6.84 -18.39
C SER A 230 -17.54 7.90 -17.40
N SER A 231 -18.25 9.00 -17.28
CA SER A 231 -17.93 10.07 -16.32
C SER A 231 -17.88 9.56 -14.88
N SER A 232 -18.62 8.50 -14.56
CA SER A 232 -18.62 7.82 -13.25
C SER A 232 -17.28 7.15 -12.96
N VAL A 233 -16.70 6.43 -13.93
CA VAL A 233 -15.35 5.83 -13.77
C VAL A 233 -14.30 6.88 -13.53
N ILE A 234 -14.27 7.95 -14.33
CA ILE A 234 -13.31 9.04 -14.17
C ILE A 234 -13.45 9.70 -12.79
N THR A 235 -14.69 9.92 -12.37
CA THR A 235 -14.98 10.49 -11.04
C THR A 235 -14.52 9.54 -9.94
N ALA A 236 -14.79 8.24 -10.06
CA ALA A 236 -14.36 7.23 -9.10
C ALA A 236 -12.83 7.18 -8.99
N VAL A 237 -12.11 7.15 -10.12
CA VAL A 237 -10.63 7.18 -10.11
C VAL A 237 -10.10 8.44 -9.42
N LYS A 238 -10.71 9.59 -9.67
CA LYS A 238 -10.25 10.87 -9.11
C LYS A 238 -10.60 11.09 -7.64
N LYS A 239 -11.68 10.49 -7.12
CA LYS A 239 -12.23 10.81 -5.80
C LYS A 239 -12.33 9.63 -4.83
N ASN A 240 -12.45 8.40 -5.34
CA ASN A 240 -12.76 7.23 -4.53
C ASN A 240 -11.56 6.29 -4.34
N PHE A 241 -10.38 6.68 -4.81
CA PHE A 241 -9.16 5.93 -4.56
C PHE A 241 -8.35 6.55 -3.42
N TYR A 242 -7.86 5.71 -2.54
CA TYR A 242 -6.79 6.03 -1.61
C TYR A 242 -5.61 5.13 -1.92
N VAL A 243 -4.61 5.69 -2.63
CA VAL A 243 -3.46 4.96 -3.18
C VAL A 243 -3.94 3.81 -4.07
N ASP A 244 -3.84 2.55 -3.63
CA ASP A 244 -4.23 1.35 -4.37
C ASP A 244 -5.65 0.84 -4.04
N ASP A 245 -6.27 1.35 -2.99
CA ASP A 245 -7.62 0.95 -2.57
C ASP A 245 -8.71 1.83 -3.21
N ALA A 246 -9.65 1.22 -3.92
CA ALA A 246 -10.84 1.86 -4.48
C ALA A 246 -12.05 1.64 -3.55
N LEU A 247 -12.76 2.71 -3.19
CA LEU A 247 -13.94 2.69 -2.31
C LEU A 247 -15.10 3.51 -2.89
N PRO A 248 -15.66 3.17 -4.03
CA PRO A 248 -16.84 3.84 -4.56
C PRO A 248 -18.14 3.38 -3.90
N SER A 249 -19.15 4.25 -3.96
CA SER A 249 -20.52 3.93 -3.60
C SER A 249 -21.51 4.56 -4.59
N GLU A 250 -22.64 3.89 -4.86
CA GLU A 250 -23.70 4.35 -5.73
C GLU A 250 -25.09 4.11 -5.10
N ASN A 251 -26.12 4.76 -5.64
CA ASN A 251 -27.48 4.70 -5.08
C ASN A 251 -28.15 3.36 -5.30
N ASP A 252 -27.86 2.70 -6.43
CA ASP A 252 -28.52 1.47 -6.86
C ASP A 252 -27.51 0.42 -7.33
N GLU A 253 -27.94 -0.85 -7.33
CA GLU A 253 -27.12 -1.99 -7.71
C GLU A 253 -26.68 -1.94 -9.18
N GLN A 254 -27.58 -1.50 -10.08
CA GLN A 254 -27.26 -1.53 -11.51
C GLN A 254 -26.16 -0.54 -11.86
N SER A 255 -26.22 0.68 -11.32
CA SER A 255 -25.17 1.69 -11.49
C SER A 255 -23.86 1.22 -10.88
N THR A 256 -23.91 0.56 -9.72
CA THR A 256 -22.70 0.05 -9.05
C THR A 256 -22.08 -1.11 -9.82
N ILE A 257 -22.89 -2.02 -10.39
CA ILE A 257 -22.42 -3.13 -11.24
C ILE A 257 -21.78 -2.59 -12.51
N SER A 258 -22.40 -1.60 -13.18
CA SER A 258 -21.84 -0.97 -14.36
C SER A 258 -20.48 -0.33 -14.03
N LEU A 259 -20.42 0.44 -12.95
CA LEU A 259 -19.16 1.05 -12.50
C LEU A 259 -18.08 0.00 -12.20
N ALA A 260 -18.43 -1.07 -11.47
CA ALA A 260 -17.50 -2.15 -11.16
C ALA A 260 -17.00 -2.86 -12.42
N HIS A 261 -17.90 -3.15 -13.37
CA HIS A 261 -17.56 -3.76 -14.66
C HIS A 261 -16.59 -2.87 -15.45
N ASP A 262 -16.92 -1.57 -15.59
CA ASP A 262 -16.10 -0.60 -16.29
C ASP A 262 -14.71 -0.37 -15.62
N MET A 263 -14.59 -0.70 -14.34
CA MET A 263 -13.33 -0.65 -13.59
C MET A 263 -12.57 -2.00 -13.59
N VAL A 264 -13.27 -3.13 -13.81
CA VAL A 264 -12.67 -4.48 -13.90
C VAL A 264 -11.99 -4.70 -15.24
N GLU A 265 -12.60 -4.26 -16.33
CA GLU A 265 -11.91 -4.14 -17.62
C GLU A 265 -10.66 -3.30 -17.33
N PRO A 266 -9.44 -3.80 -17.60
CA PRO A 266 -8.25 -3.07 -17.21
C PRO A 266 -8.38 -1.65 -17.71
N LEU A 267 -8.20 -0.67 -16.80
CA LEU A 267 -7.99 0.71 -17.21
C LEU A 267 -7.01 0.64 -18.38
N PRO A 268 -7.50 0.66 -19.65
CA PRO A 268 -6.90 -0.16 -20.73
C PRO A 268 -5.46 0.21 -20.99
N GLN A 269 -5.09 1.45 -20.79
CA GLN A 269 -3.75 1.92 -21.10
C GLN A 269 -2.81 1.96 -19.90
N GLY A 270 -3.24 1.57 -18.70
CA GLY A 270 -2.38 1.54 -17.52
C GLY A 270 -2.14 0.13 -16.97
N ARG A 271 -2.92 -0.87 -17.43
CA ARG A 271 -2.99 -2.21 -16.87
C ARG A 271 -3.18 -2.22 -15.34
N PHE A 272 -3.83 -1.20 -14.80
CA PHE A 272 -4.24 -1.15 -13.40
C PHE A 272 -5.37 -2.15 -13.18
N ASN A 273 -5.03 -3.34 -12.73
CA ASN A 273 -5.96 -4.44 -12.57
C ASN A 273 -6.56 -4.42 -11.15
N LEU A 274 -7.87 -4.18 -11.06
CA LEU A 274 -8.58 -4.26 -9.80
C LEU A 274 -8.85 -5.71 -9.42
N THR A 275 -8.63 -6.02 -8.15
CA THR A 275 -8.80 -7.34 -7.53
C THR A 275 -9.36 -7.21 -6.13
N LYS A 276 -9.66 -8.34 -5.48
CA LYS A 276 -10.17 -8.41 -4.11
C LYS A 276 -11.47 -7.63 -3.89
N PHE A 277 -12.35 -7.70 -4.87
CA PHE A 277 -13.67 -7.08 -4.75
C PHE A 277 -14.43 -7.61 -3.53
N MET A 278 -14.98 -6.69 -2.77
CA MET A 278 -15.94 -6.92 -1.68
C MET A 278 -17.06 -5.89 -1.79
N SER A 279 -18.31 -6.27 -1.49
CA SER A 279 -19.48 -5.40 -1.63
C SER A 279 -20.62 -5.87 -0.75
N ASN A 280 -21.46 -4.93 -0.28
CA ASN A 280 -22.74 -5.22 0.37
C ASN A 280 -23.85 -5.66 -0.61
N SER A 281 -23.54 -5.78 -1.92
CA SER A 281 -24.44 -6.36 -2.92
C SER A 281 -23.92 -7.70 -3.42
N LYS A 282 -24.64 -8.79 -3.13
CA LYS A 282 -24.37 -10.13 -3.68
C LYS A 282 -24.47 -10.16 -5.20
N ARG A 283 -25.39 -9.36 -5.79
CA ARG A 283 -25.52 -9.23 -7.25
C ARG A 283 -24.29 -8.64 -7.89
N LEU A 284 -23.68 -7.61 -7.28
CA LEU A 284 -22.43 -7.05 -7.76
C LEU A 284 -21.32 -8.12 -7.71
N LEU A 285 -21.17 -8.81 -6.59
CA LEU A 285 -20.17 -9.87 -6.47
C LEU A 285 -20.39 -10.98 -7.50
N SER A 286 -21.64 -11.32 -7.83
CA SER A 286 -21.95 -12.29 -8.89
C SER A 286 -21.51 -11.82 -10.29
N ALA A 287 -21.57 -10.51 -10.55
CA ALA A 287 -21.14 -9.91 -11.81
C ALA A 287 -19.60 -9.80 -11.96
N VAL A 288 -18.86 -9.85 -10.85
CA VAL A 288 -17.37 -9.80 -10.85
C VAL A 288 -16.80 -11.21 -11.00
N PRO A 289 -15.77 -11.43 -11.84
CA PRO A 289 -15.08 -12.72 -11.95
C PRO A 289 -14.61 -13.26 -10.59
N ASN A 290 -14.74 -14.57 -10.38
CA ASN A 290 -14.45 -15.20 -9.08
C ASN A 290 -13.00 -14.95 -8.61
N ASP A 291 -12.04 -15.02 -9.53
CA ASP A 291 -10.61 -14.80 -9.24
C ASP A 291 -10.29 -13.36 -8.82
N LYS A 292 -11.19 -12.42 -9.09
CA LYS A 292 -11.07 -11.02 -8.70
C LYS A 292 -11.78 -10.70 -7.38
N ARG A 293 -12.57 -11.60 -6.82
CA ARG A 293 -13.22 -11.41 -5.52
C ARG A 293 -12.22 -11.52 -4.38
N SER A 294 -12.51 -10.88 -3.26
CA SER A 294 -11.72 -11.01 -2.01
C SER A 294 -11.66 -12.47 -1.55
N LYS A 295 -12.77 -13.18 -1.70
CA LYS A 295 -12.92 -14.62 -1.44
C LYS A 295 -13.51 -15.32 -2.69
N PRO A 296 -12.65 -15.92 -3.51
CA PRO A 296 -13.09 -16.60 -4.74
C PRO A 296 -14.06 -17.76 -4.51
N ASP A 297 -13.90 -18.47 -3.38
CA ASP A 297 -14.66 -19.69 -3.04
C ASP A 297 -15.97 -19.38 -2.27
N LEU A 298 -16.35 -18.11 -2.11
CA LEU A 298 -17.57 -17.71 -1.42
C LEU A 298 -18.79 -18.15 -2.23
N ASN A 299 -19.64 -18.99 -1.62
CA ASN A 299 -20.95 -19.32 -2.19
C ASN A 299 -21.96 -18.22 -1.85
N LEU A 300 -22.23 -17.35 -2.83
CA LEU A 300 -23.08 -16.17 -2.64
C LEU A 300 -24.54 -16.49 -2.31
N ASP A 301 -25.00 -17.73 -2.59
CA ASP A 301 -26.37 -18.17 -2.29
C ASP A 301 -26.52 -18.69 -0.86
N MET A 302 -25.45 -19.25 -0.30
CA MET A 302 -25.48 -19.98 0.97
C MET A 302 -24.69 -19.28 2.09
N ASP A 303 -23.62 -18.55 1.74
CA ASP A 303 -22.72 -17.96 2.72
C ASP A 303 -23.12 -16.52 3.05
N GLU A 304 -22.91 -16.13 4.31
CA GLU A 304 -22.98 -14.73 4.71
C GLU A 304 -21.76 -13.95 4.20
N LEU A 305 -21.98 -12.69 3.87
CA LEU A 305 -20.90 -11.78 3.53
C LEU A 305 -20.10 -11.45 4.79
N LEU A 306 -18.80 -11.65 4.72
CA LEU A 306 -17.93 -11.65 5.90
C LEU A 306 -17.52 -10.23 6.31
N ILE A 307 -16.94 -10.17 7.51
CA ILE A 307 -16.27 -8.97 8.01
C ILE A 307 -14.96 -8.80 7.24
N GLU A 308 -14.78 -7.64 6.63
CA GLU A 308 -13.60 -7.26 5.86
C GLU A 308 -13.02 -5.93 6.38
N HIS A 309 -11.85 -5.54 5.88
CA HIS A 309 -11.21 -4.29 6.25
C HIS A 309 -11.06 -3.40 5.02
N ALA A 310 -11.74 -2.28 5.02
CA ALA A 310 -11.58 -1.23 4.03
C ALA A 310 -10.69 -0.12 4.61
N LEU A 311 -9.49 0.05 4.09
CA LEU A 311 -8.51 1.03 4.58
C LEU A 311 -8.27 0.96 6.10
N GLY A 312 -8.29 -0.25 6.68
CA GLY A 312 -8.11 -0.47 8.12
C GLY A 312 -9.37 -0.37 8.98
N ILE A 313 -10.48 0.15 8.45
CA ILE A 313 -11.77 0.14 9.13
C ILE A 313 -12.40 -1.25 8.97
N ARG A 314 -12.89 -1.81 10.07
CA ARG A 314 -13.67 -3.05 10.05
C ARG A 314 -15.02 -2.76 9.40
N TRP A 315 -15.34 -3.45 8.31
CA TRP A 315 -16.63 -3.38 7.61
C TRP A 315 -17.34 -4.74 7.71
N SER A 316 -18.47 -4.79 8.42
CA SER A 316 -19.41 -5.91 8.37
C SER A 316 -20.22 -5.75 7.08
N VAL A 317 -19.88 -6.55 6.09
CA VAL A 317 -20.42 -6.35 4.72
C VAL A 317 -21.89 -6.75 4.65
N GLU A 318 -22.31 -7.80 5.36
CA GLU A 318 -23.71 -8.27 5.40
C GLU A 318 -24.64 -7.24 6.04
N ASP A 319 -24.24 -6.67 7.19
CA ASP A 319 -25.04 -5.68 7.93
C ASP A 319 -24.81 -4.25 7.43
N ASP A 320 -23.87 -4.07 6.53
CA ASP A 320 -23.39 -2.79 6.03
C ASP A 320 -23.03 -1.78 7.14
N THR A 321 -22.29 -2.27 8.16
CA THR A 321 -21.88 -1.48 9.31
C THR A 321 -20.36 -1.40 9.44
N LEU A 322 -19.88 -0.27 9.95
CA LEU A 322 -18.49 -0.02 10.32
C LEU A 322 -18.31 -0.27 11.82
N GLY A 323 -17.17 -0.82 12.20
CA GLY A 323 -16.86 -1.11 13.61
C GLY A 323 -15.37 -1.10 13.88
N PHE A 324 -15.00 -1.54 15.09
CA PHE A 324 -13.61 -1.54 15.55
C PHE A 324 -13.13 -2.96 15.84
N GLU A 325 -11.87 -3.22 15.52
CA GLU A 325 -11.16 -4.43 15.95
C GLU A 325 -10.25 -4.08 17.13
N ILE A 326 -10.48 -4.74 18.27
CA ILE A 326 -9.72 -4.49 19.47
C ILE A 326 -8.56 -5.47 19.57
N ARG A 327 -7.35 -4.95 19.74
CA ARG A 327 -6.12 -5.73 19.92
C ARG A 327 -5.38 -5.24 21.15
N SER A 328 -5.66 -5.86 22.30
CA SER A 328 -4.91 -5.57 23.51
C SER A 328 -3.51 -6.21 23.47
N ARG A 329 -2.53 -5.53 24.07
CA ARG A 329 -1.13 -5.93 24.15
C ARG A 329 -0.66 -5.97 25.61
N ASN A 330 0.58 -6.42 25.84
CA ASN A 330 1.21 -6.46 27.15
C ASN A 330 1.20 -5.08 27.83
N VAL A 331 1.16 -5.08 29.15
CA VAL A 331 1.09 -3.87 29.98
C VAL A 331 2.48 -3.28 30.15
N SER A 332 2.95 -2.53 29.16
CA SER A 332 4.17 -1.72 29.17
C SER A 332 3.90 -0.44 28.37
N LYS A 333 4.78 0.55 28.43
CA LYS A 333 4.66 1.77 27.61
C LYS A 333 4.52 1.44 26.12
N CYS A 334 5.33 0.46 25.64
CA CYS A 334 5.26 -0.02 24.26
C CYS A 334 3.91 -0.69 23.96
N GLY A 335 3.43 -1.56 24.87
CA GLY A 335 2.16 -2.27 24.69
C GLY A 335 0.95 -1.35 24.74
N ILE A 336 0.94 -0.36 25.64
CA ILE A 336 -0.12 0.67 25.73
C ILE A 336 -0.17 1.49 24.44
N LEU A 337 0.98 2.01 23.99
CA LEU A 337 1.05 2.75 22.73
C LEU A 337 0.57 1.89 21.55
N SER A 338 1.02 0.63 21.47
CA SER A 338 0.63 -0.31 20.42
C SER A 338 -0.88 -0.59 20.42
N THR A 339 -1.49 -0.71 21.60
CA THR A 339 -2.94 -0.91 21.73
C THR A 339 -3.70 0.33 21.29
N VAL A 340 -3.30 1.51 21.73
CA VAL A 340 -3.93 2.79 21.35
C VAL A 340 -3.80 3.04 19.84
N CYS A 341 -2.62 2.79 19.26
CA CYS A 341 -2.39 2.92 17.83
C CYS A 341 -3.10 1.86 16.98
N SER A 342 -3.50 0.72 17.56
CA SER A 342 -4.26 -0.31 16.87
C SER A 342 -5.73 0.06 16.66
N LEU A 343 -6.24 1.06 17.39
CA LEU A 343 -7.56 1.63 17.17
C LEU A 343 -7.51 2.51 15.91
N PHE A 344 -7.83 1.89 14.79
CA PHE A 344 -7.90 2.63 13.52
C PHE A 344 -9.21 3.41 13.46
N ASP A 345 -9.12 4.73 13.67
CA ASP A 345 -10.27 5.63 13.80
C ASP A 345 -10.11 6.88 12.92
N SER A 346 -10.06 6.67 11.62
CA SER A 346 -9.89 7.77 10.64
C SER A 346 -11.11 8.71 10.58
N LEU A 347 -12.28 8.25 11.03
CA LEU A 347 -13.51 9.05 11.08
C LEU A 347 -13.78 9.65 12.47
N SER A 348 -12.90 9.42 13.44
CA SER A 348 -12.95 9.98 14.79
C SER A 348 -14.15 9.52 15.65
N PHE A 349 -14.74 8.38 15.36
CA PHE A 349 -15.85 7.83 16.14
C PHE A 349 -15.44 7.36 17.54
N ALA A 350 -14.24 6.78 17.67
CA ALA A 350 -13.69 6.28 18.94
C ALA A 350 -12.76 7.31 19.61
N THR A 351 -12.58 8.49 19.04
CA THR A 351 -11.65 9.51 19.57
C THR A 351 -11.93 9.87 21.03
N PRO A 352 -13.20 10.03 21.52
CA PRO A 352 -13.46 10.31 22.93
C PRO A 352 -12.93 9.21 23.85
N VAL A 353 -13.09 7.96 23.46
CA VAL A 353 -12.58 6.79 24.24
C VAL A 353 -11.04 6.72 24.15
N ALA A 354 -10.48 6.93 22.97
CA ALA A 354 -9.03 6.88 22.77
C ALA A 354 -8.28 8.02 23.46
N LEU A 355 -8.94 9.14 23.74
CA LEU A 355 -8.32 10.34 24.31
C LEU A 355 -7.69 10.07 25.69
N SER A 356 -8.38 9.39 26.58
CA SER A 356 -7.87 9.07 27.93
C SER A 356 -6.61 8.22 27.86
N ALA A 357 -6.56 7.24 26.98
CA ALA A 357 -5.37 6.41 26.78
C ALA A 357 -4.22 7.19 26.11
N ARG A 358 -4.52 8.12 25.19
CA ARG A 358 -3.51 9.04 24.64
C ARG A 358 -2.91 9.97 25.70
N CYS A 359 -3.73 10.46 26.62
CA CYS A 359 -3.26 11.22 27.79
C CYS A 359 -2.36 10.37 28.68
N LEU A 360 -2.74 9.11 28.94
CA LEU A 360 -1.91 8.18 29.70
C LEU A 360 -0.54 7.97 29.03
N VAL A 361 -0.49 7.79 27.72
CA VAL A 361 0.77 7.70 26.96
C VAL A 361 1.61 8.96 27.13
N GLN A 362 1.01 10.16 27.07
CA GLN A 362 1.72 11.41 27.31
C GLN A 362 2.30 11.49 28.74
N ASP A 363 1.55 11.06 29.74
CA ASP A 363 2.03 11.06 31.13
C ASP A 363 3.19 10.07 31.34
N LEU A 364 3.17 8.91 30.69
CA LEU A 364 4.29 7.97 30.66
C LEU A 364 5.54 8.58 30.00
N TRP A 365 5.37 9.43 28.98
CA TRP A 365 6.46 10.18 28.36
C TRP A 365 7.03 11.24 29.30
N LYS A 366 6.16 12.02 29.97
CA LYS A 366 6.57 13.05 30.95
C LYS A 366 7.31 12.43 32.15
N ALA A 367 6.88 11.24 32.60
CA ALA A 367 7.53 10.49 33.67
C ALA A 367 8.85 9.83 33.24
N ASN A 368 9.25 9.98 31.97
CA ASN A 368 10.47 9.41 31.39
C ASN A 368 10.61 7.87 31.57
N ILE A 369 9.47 7.15 31.60
CA ILE A 369 9.43 5.70 31.71
C ILE A 369 10.02 5.04 30.47
N GLY A 370 10.85 3.98 30.64
CA GLY A 370 11.40 3.17 29.54
C GLY A 370 10.32 2.36 28.81
N TRP A 371 10.62 1.89 27.60
CA TRP A 371 9.65 1.19 26.73
C TRP A 371 9.07 -0.10 27.34
N ASP A 372 9.92 -0.89 27.99
CA ASP A 372 9.59 -2.18 28.58
C ASP A 372 9.73 -2.16 30.12
N GLU A 373 9.88 -0.97 30.71
CA GLU A 373 9.98 -0.77 32.14
C GLU A 373 8.66 -1.06 32.83
N PRO A 374 8.65 -1.72 34.00
CA PRO A 374 7.45 -1.92 34.80
C PRO A 374 6.79 -0.60 35.19
N LEU A 375 5.47 -0.54 35.02
CA LEU A 375 4.69 0.66 35.34
C LEU A 375 4.36 0.72 36.83
N SER A 376 4.32 1.92 37.41
CA SER A 376 3.82 2.13 38.76
C SER A 376 2.34 1.78 38.89
N GLU A 377 1.87 1.47 40.11
CA GLU A 377 0.47 1.10 40.34
C GLU A 377 -0.50 2.22 39.94
N GLU A 378 -0.09 3.47 40.01
CA GLU A 378 -0.90 4.61 39.52
C GLU A 378 -1.20 4.48 38.02
N PHE A 379 -0.16 4.27 37.18
CA PHE A 379 -0.34 4.10 35.73
C PHE A 379 -1.07 2.80 35.41
N LEU A 380 -0.79 1.72 36.13
CA LEU A 380 -1.49 0.45 35.99
C LEU A 380 -2.98 0.57 36.26
N SER A 381 -3.37 1.29 37.32
CA SER A 381 -4.78 1.55 37.63
C SER A 381 -5.50 2.29 36.52
N LYS A 382 -4.93 3.38 36.03
CA LYS A 382 -5.48 4.15 34.90
C LYS A 382 -5.63 3.29 33.64
N TRP A 383 -4.60 2.50 33.34
CA TRP A 383 -4.63 1.59 32.19
C TRP A 383 -5.69 0.49 32.33
N ARG A 384 -5.78 -0.16 33.50
CA ARG A 384 -6.78 -1.21 33.73
C ARG A 384 -8.20 -0.70 33.62
N ALA A 385 -8.48 0.48 34.16
CA ALA A 385 -9.79 1.12 34.05
C ALA A 385 -10.18 1.31 32.57
N TRP A 386 -9.30 1.92 31.78
CA TRP A 386 -9.56 2.14 30.35
C TRP A 386 -9.63 0.82 29.55
N ASN A 387 -8.72 -0.10 29.79
CA ASN A 387 -8.65 -1.37 29.05
C ASN A 387 -9.84 -2.31 29.36
N THR A 388 -10.50 -2.15 30.51
CA THR A 388 -11.71 -2.88 30.86
C THR A 388 -12.92 -2.44 30.04
N GLU A 389 -12.98 -1.16 29.69
CA GLU A 389 -14.05 -0.59 28.84
C GLU A 389 -13.77 -0.75 27.34
N LEU A 390 -12.51 -0.94 26.96
CA LEU A 390 -12.10 -1.01 25.57
C LEU A 390 -12.87 -2.05 24.72
N PRO A 391 -13.18 -3.27 25.21
CA PRO A 391 -13.97 -4.26 24.47
C PRO A 391 -15.35 -3.76 24.02
N LEU A 392 -15.97 -2.80 24.74
CA LEU A 392 -17.27 -2.23 24.38
C LEU A 392 -17.24 -1.56 23.00
N LEU A 393 -16.08 -1.08 22.56
CA LEU A 393 -15.94 -0.55 21.19
C LEU A 393 -16.16 -1.62 20.11
N SER A 394 -15.96 -2.90 20.40
CA SER A 394 -16.21 -3.96 19.43
C SER A 394 -17.72 -4.21 19.20
N GLU A 395 -18.56 -3.72 20.10
CA GLU A 395 -20.02 -3.77 20.02
C GLU A 395 -20.62 -2.53 19.33
N LEU A 396 -19.78 -1.55 18.98
CA LEU A 396 -20.22 -0.36 18.28
C LEU A 396 -20.36 -0.65 16.78
N PHE A 397 -21.59 -0.61 16.29
CA PHE A 397 -21.94 -0.78 14.89
C PHE A 397 -22.49 0.54 14.33
N ILE A 398 -21.77 1.12 13.40
CA ILE A 398 -22.09 2.40 12.78
C ILE A 398 -22.54 2.13 11.34
N PRO A 399 -23.76 2.50 10.91
CA PRO A 399 -24.18 2.35 9.53
C PRO A 399 -23.13 2.94 8.58
N ARG A 400 -22.74 2.18 7.56
CA ARG A 400 -21.77 2.69 6.57
C ARG A 400 -22.40 3.83 5.77
N SER A 401 -23.61 3.62 5.25
CA SER A 401 -24.32 4.66 4.51
C SER A 401 -24.92 5.72 5.44
N TYR A 402 -24.83 6.98 5.04
CA TYR A 402 -25.54 8.08 5.72
C TYR A 402 -27.02 8.14 5.35
N PHE A 403 -27.39 7.72 4.14
CA PHE A 403 -28.75 7.78 3.64
C PHE A 403 -29.43 6.42 3.87
N LEU A 404 -30.28 6.35 4.90
CA LEU A 404 -30.98 5.14 5.32
C LEU A 404 -32.31 4.91 4.57
N SER A 405 -32.81 5.86 3.78
CA SER A 405 -34.07 5.75 3.04
C SER A 405 -34.12 6.59 1.77
N ASP A 406 -34.88 6.13 0.80
CA ASP A 406 -35.18 6.84 -0.43
C ASP A 406 -36.06 8.07 -0.10
N GLY A 407 -35.48 9.20 0.24
CA GLY A 407 -36.33 10.38 0.39
C GLY A 407 -35.84 11.55 1.24
N ASP A 408 -34.69 11.53 1.83
CA ASP A 408 -34.15 12.72 2.49
C ASP A 408 -32.91 13.29 1.78
N PRO A 409 -32.94 14.61 1.49
CA PRO A 409 -31.86 15.32 0.78
C PRO A 409 -30.60 15.49 1.63
#